data_601a57d67e835631f99e70051d64f88a
#
_entry.id   601a57d67e835631f99e70051d64f88a
#
_cell.length_a   1.000
_cell.length_b   1.000
_cell.length_c   1.000
_cell.angle_alpha   90.00
_cell.angle_beta   90.00
_cell.angle_gamma   90.00
#
_symmetry.space_group_name_H-M   'P 1'
#
loop_
_entity.id
_entity.type
_entity.pdbx_description
1 polymer ?
#
loop_
_entity_poly.entity_id
_entity_poly.type
_entity_poly.pdbx_seq_one_letter_code
_entity_poly.pdbx_strand_id
1 'polypeptide(L)'
;MEFTIFEEGVPPEFHVYTYLDGKPLAPEAVELTVELGRLGGRVDRISFKPQGEYLIGNRTVVEPHSFDVRVRANRDGSTSDWTYASYEGRTEIAAAAAAAAGMKTETAGPTTIRELVELTGAVALNPNKVARVGARFPGIVREVRKGVGDPVRTGDTLAIVESNESLRGYPIEAPIDGAVLARLANVGHVAATDATLFEIADLSSVWVELHAFGRDAGRIKPGQPVTLEPLDGTAQAEGIVDFVSPHAEALSQATAIRVVLDNADGRWRPGVFVRGSVTVAEKQVPLAVKSSGLQRFRDFTVVFAQFGDMYEVRMLDLGASDGTHTEVLGGIEPGQTYVAENSFLVKADIEKSGASHDH
;
A
#
# COMPACT_ATOMS: atom_id res chain seq x y z
N MET A 1 35.82 29.12 -18.68
CA MET A 1 35.24 27.88 -19.19
C MET A 1 33.76 27.88 -18.88
N GLU A 2 32.95 27.34 -19.77
CA GLU A 2 31.51 27.18 -19.61
C GLU A 2 31.21 25.68 -19.67
N PHE A 3 30.51 25.15 -18.63
CA PHE A 3 30.14 23.74 -18.50
C PHE A 3 28.66 23.61 -18.70
N THR A 4 28.25 22.73 -19.61
CA THR A 4 26.85 22.40 -19.84
C THR A 4 26.70 20.89 -19.78
N ILE A 5 25.67 20.38 -19.05
CA ILE A 5 25.23 19.02 -19.17
C ILE A 5 24.18 19.00 -20.29
N PHE A 6 24.47 18.29 -21.37
CA PHE A 6 23.64 18.21 -22.55
C PHE A 6 22.84 16.89 -22.49
N GLU A 7 21.49 16.97 -22.63
CA GLU A 7 20.57 15.85 -22.44
C GLU A 7 19.57 15.68 -23.61
N GLU A 8 19.60 16.55 -24.60
CA GLU A 8 18.64 16.52 -25.70
C GLU A 8 18.93 15.37 -26.67
N GLY A 9 18.16 14.27 -26.55
CA GLY A 9 18.23 13.11 -27.44
C GLY A 9 19.44 12.20 -27.26
N VAL A 10 20.29 12.45 -26.25
CA VAL A 10 21.44 11.64 -25.85
C VAL A 10 21.47 11.46 -24.32
N PRO A 11 22.16 10.43 -23.80
CA PRO A 11 22.40 10.35 -22.36
C PRO A 11 23.16 11.59 -21.88
N PRO A 12 22.90 12.07 -20.62
CA PRO A 12 23.55 13.28 -20.10
C PRO A 12 25.06 13.24 -20.23
N GLU A 13 25.62 14.23 -20.90
CA GLU A 13 27.08 14.35 -21.14
C GLU A 13 27.56 15.79 -21.00
N PHE A 14 28.81 15.99 -20.58
CA PHE A 14 29.37 17.34 -20.51
C PHE A 14 29.79 17.84 -21.87
N HIS A 15 29.33 19.05 -22.21
CA HIS A 15 29.90 19.91 -23.25
C HIS A 15 30.60 21.09 -22.57
N VAL A 16 31.90 21.31 -22.88
CA VAL A 16 32.68 22.36 -22.24
C VAL A 16 33.29 23.30 -23.32
N TYR A 17 32.91 24.56 -23.22
CA TYR A 17 33.46 25.62 -24.05
C TYR A 17 34.60 26.33 -23.31
N THR A 18 35.73 26.51 -23.98
CA THR A 18 36.95 27.10 -23.40
C THR A 18 37.21 28.49 -23.93
N TYR A 19 37.61 29.41 -23.04
CA TYR A 19 37.89 30.81 -23.37
C TYR A 19 39.17 31.29 -22.71
N LEU A 20 39.87 32.19 -23.39
CA LEU A 20 40.98 32.96 -22.84
C LEU A 20 40.69 34.45 -23.07
N ASP A 21 40.70 35.25 -22.01
CA ASP A 21 40.42 36.70 -22.06
C ASP A 21 39.10 37.00 -22.82
N GLY A 22 38.08 36.17 -22.62
CA GLY A 22 36.79 36.30 -23.28
C GLY A 22 36.71 35.86 -24.73
N LYS A 23 37.79 35.32 -25.30
CA LYS A 23 37.84 34.81 -26.68
C LYS A 23 37.79 33.27 -26.65
N PRO A 24 37.01 32.64 -27.55
CA PRO A 24 37.00 31.18 -27.68
C PRO A 24 38.38 30.62 -27.98
N LEU A 25 38.73 29.52 -27.32
CA LEU A 25 39.92 28.71 -27.60
C LEU A 25 39.53 27.47 -28.40
N ALA A 26 40.43 27.08 -29.32
CA ALA A 26 40.28 25.78 -29.97
C ALA A 26 40.30 24.66 -28.93
N PRO A 27 39.35 23.70 -28.98
CA PRO A 27 39.27 22.63 -28.00
C PRO A 27 40.54 21.79 -27.87
N GLU A 28 41.29 21.63 -28.94
CA GLU A 28 42.58 20.91 -28.99
C GLU A 28 43.68 21.57 -28.18
N ALA A 29 43.53 22.86 -27.84
CA ALA A 29 44.52 23.62 -27.08
C ALA A 29 44.47 23.34 -25.57
N VAL A 30 43.47 22.58 -25.09
CA VAL A 30 43.24 22.37 -23.65
C VAL A 30 43.05 20.90 -23.36
N GLU A 31 43.88 20.32 -22.49
CA GLU A 31 43.59 19.03 -21.84
C GLU A 31 42.77 19.28 -20.59
N LEU A 32 41.57 18.66 -20.53
CA LEU A 32 40.63 18.86 -19.46
C LEU A 32 40.32 17.54 -18.73
N THR A 33 40.29 17.60 -17.41
CA THR A 33 39.80 16.51 -16.54
C THR A 33 38.88 17.10 -15.49
N VAL A 34 37.77 16.44 -15.25
CA VAL A 34 36.80 16.81 -14.22
C VAL A 34 36.60 15.63 -13.26
N GLU A 35 36.66 15.89 -11.97
CA GLU A 35 36.29 14.97 -10.93
C GLU A 35 34.99 15.45 -10.26
N LEU A 36 34.01 14.56 -10.20
CA LEU A 36 32.71 14.81 -9.55
C LEU A 36 32.66 14.04 -8.25
N GLY A 37 32.81 14.71 -7.13
CA GLY A 37 32.66 14.15 -5.78
C GLY A 37 31.20 14.06 -5.41
N ARG A 38 30.69 12.84 -5.25
CA ARG A 38 29.28 12.58 -4.88
C ARG A 38 29.12 12.33 -3.38
N LEU A 39 27.94 12.59 -2.86
CA LEU A 39 27.58 12.17 -1.52
C LEU A 39 27.76 10.66 -1.37
N GLY A 40 28.34 10.21 -0.24
CA GLY A 40 28.73 8.81 -0.04
C GLY A 40 30.18 8.50 -0.47
N GLY A 41 30.95 9.51 -0.97
CA GLY A 41 32.38 9.38 -1.23
C GLY A 41 32.76 8.80 -2.59
N ARG A 42 31.81 8.53 -3.46
CA ARG A 42 32.07 8.13 -4.84
C ARG A 42 32.63 9.33 -5.63
N VAL A 43 33.64 9.09 -6.45
CA VAL A 43 34.22 10.10 -7.35
C VAL A 43 34.15 9.59 -8.79
N ASP A 44 33.43 10.33 -9.63
CA ASP A 44 33.38 10.09 -11.07
C ASP A 44 34.44 10.96 -11.77
N ARG A 45 35.36 10.33 -12.51
CA ARG A 45 36.40 11.03 -13.30
C ARG A 45 35.99 11.05 -14.75
N ILE A 46 35.99 12.25 -15.33
CA ILE A 46 35.61 12.50 -16.71
C ILE A 46 36.80 13.11 -17.42
N SER A 47 37.21 12.49 -18.51
CA SER A 47 38.19 13.02 -19.45
C SER A 47 37.47 13.56 -20.69
N PHE A 48 38.06 14.50 -21.38
CA PHE A 48 37.42 15.19 -22.48
C PHE A 48 38.17 14.97 -23.79
N LYS A 49 37.47 15.08 -24.89
CA LYS A 49 38.01 15.05 -26.26
C LYS A 49 37.43 16.20 -27.05
N PRO A 50 38.20 16.80 -27.99
CA PRO A 50 37.67 17.80 -28.91
C PRO A 50 36.56 17.26 -29.80
N GLN A 51 35.46 18.02 -29.93
CA GLN A 51 34.36 17.76 -30.84
C GLN A 51 33.78 19.08 -31.35
N GLY A 52 34.08 19.43 -32.63
CA GLY A 52 33.67 20.74 -33.20
C GLY A 52 34.21 21.90 -32.41
N GLU A 53 33.36 22.70 -31.77
CA GLU A 53 33.74 23.92 -31.05
C GLU A 53 33.82 23.72 -29.52
N TYR A 54 33.64 22.50 -29.02
CA TYR A 54 33.62 22.17 -27.58
C TYR A 54 34.42 20.91 -27.27
N LEU A 55 34.66 20.71 -25.99
CA LEU A 55 35.19 19.47 -25.43
C LEU A 55 34.01 18.59 -24.93
N ILE A 56 33.92 17.34 -25.40
CA ILE A 56 32.92 16.38 -24.97
C ILE A 56 33.48 15.43 -23.89
N GLY A 57 32.71 15.18 -22.84
CA GLY A 57 33.03 14.22 -21.80
C GLY A 57 32.94 12.77 -22.30
N ASN A 58 33.83 11.90 -21.83
CA ASN A 58 33.92 10.51 -22.24
C ASN A 58 32.96 9.58 -21.49
N ARG A 59 32.08 10.11 -20.66
CA ARG A 59 31.11 9.35 -19.84
C ARG A 59 29.82 10.12 -19.68
N THR A 60 28.72 9.34 -19.50
CA THR A 60 27.43 9.86 -19.07
C THR A 60 27.53 10.42 -17.66
N VAL A 61 26.95 11.59 -17.44
CA VAL A 61 26.78 12.23 -16.13
C VAL A 61 25.53 11.69 -15.49
N VAL A 62 25.68 10.67 -14.62
CA VAL A 62 24.56 9.98 -14.00
C VAL A 62 23.86 10.88 -12.98
N GLU A 63 22.54 10.85 -12.97
CA GLU A 63 21.71 11.52 -11.97
C GLU A 63 21.94 11.02 -10.52
N PRO A 64 21.74 11.86 -9.48
CA PRO A 64 21.45 13.30 -9.57
C PRO A 64 22.65 14.11 -9.99
N HIS A 65 22.42 15.23 -10.70
CA HIS A 65 23.48 16.19 -11.08
C HIS A 65 23.89 17.04 -9.88
N SER A 66 24.33 16.37 -8.81
CA SER A 66 24.67 16.98 -7.52
C SER A 66 26.03 16.48 -7.04
N PHE A 67 27.04 17.35 -7.11
CA PHE A 67 28.44 16.98 -6.86
C PHE A 67 29.32 18.17 -6.49
N ASP A 68 30.41 17.87 -5.78
CA ASP A 68 31.55 18.74 -5.65
C ASP A 68 32.43 18.60 -6.92
N VAL A 69 32.60 19.66 -7.66
CA VAL A 69 33.32 19.66 -8.95
C VAL A 69 34.74 20.09 -8.73
N ARG A 70 35.71 19.28 -9.18
CA ARG A 70 37.11 19.67 -9.32
C ARG A 70 37.49 19.60 -10.78
N VAL A 71 37.87 20.74 -11.33
CA VAL A 71 38.29 20.90 -12.72
C VAL A 71 39.81 21.09 -12.75
N ARG A 72 40.48 20.33 -13.62
CA ARG A 72 41.87 20.51 -13.94
C ARG A 72 42.03 20.70 -15.43
N ALA A 73 42.60 21.82 -15.82
CA ALA A 73 42.93 22.13 -17.22
C ALA A 73 44.44 22.36 -17.40
N ASN A 74 45.01 21.75 -18.42
CA ASN A 74 46.40 21.98 -18.83
C ASN A 74 46.43 22.62 -20.23
N ARG A 75 47.21 23.65 -20.37
CA ARG A 75 47.45 24.32 -21.63
C ARG A 75 48.92 24.77 -21.73
N ASP A 76 49.62 24.38 -22.76
CA ASP A 76 51.02 24.75 -23.03
C ASP A 76 51.95 24.50 -21.81
N GLY A 77 51.70 23.44 -21.05
CA GLY A 77 52.42 23.09 -19.83
C GLY A 77 52.03 23.90 -18.57
N SER A 78 51.08 24.81 -18.67
CA SER A 78 50.49 25.52 -17.52
C SER A 78 49.22 24.83 -17.04
N THR A 79 49.14 24.48 -15.75
CA THR A 79 47.99 23.84 -15.14
C THR A 79 47.19 24.85 -14.33
N SER A 80 45.88 24.80 -14.47
CA SER A 80 44.92 25.57 -13.69
C SER A 80 43.92 24.61 -13.02
N ASP A 81 43.66 24.81 -11.74
CA ASP A 81 42.72 24.01 -10.95
C ASP A 81 41.60 24.90 -10.40
N TRP A 82 40.35 24.43 -10.48
CA TRP A 82 39.17 25.08 -9.89
C TRP A 82 38.35 24.05 -9.09
N THR A 83 37.67 24.53 -8.06
CA THR A 83 36.69 23.73 -7.30
C THR A 83 35.45 24.57 -7.12
N TYR A 84 34.29 23.95 -7.31
CA TYR A 84 32.99 24.56 -7.02
C TYR A 84 31.97 23.49 -6.69
N ALA A 85 30.88 23.88 -6.05
CA ALA A 85 29.76 23.02 -5.75
C ALA A 85 28.67 23.19 -6.81
N SER A 86 28.12 22.09 -7.31
CA SER A 86 26.94 22.04 -8.15
C SER A 86 25.96 21.07 -7.52
N TYR A 87 24.99 21.58 -6.76
CA TYR A 87 24.04 20.75 -6.06
C TYR A 87 22.65 20.94 -6.63
N GLU A 88 22.06 19.82 -7.03
CA GLU A 88 20.69 19.77 -7.46
C GLU A 88 19.92 18.83 -6.52
N GLY A 89 18.90 19.39 -5.81
CA GLY A 89 18.08 18.60 -4.92
C GLY A 89 18.80 18.09 -3.66
N ARG A 90 19.71 18.88 -3.08
CA ARG A 90 20.43 18.57 -1.84
C ARG A 90 20.12 19.62 -0.77
N THR A 91 19.98 19.17 0.49
CA THR A 91 19.81 20.03 1.66
C THR A 91 20.47 19.45 2.89
N GLU A 92 20.71 20.28 3.91
CA GLU A 92 21.24 19.88 5.22
C GLU A 92 20.18 20.12 6.28
N ILE A 93 19.81 19.05 7.02
CA ILE A 93 18.85 19.12 8.12
C ILE A 93 19.50 18.42 9.31
N ALA A 94 19.78 19.18 10.36
CA ALA A 94 20.38 18.62 11.58
C ALA A 94 19.55 17.49 12.18
N ALA A 95 20.18 16.44 12.67
CA ALA A 95 19.50 15.25 13.20
C ALA A 95 18.44 15.58 14.26
N ALA A 96 18.71 16.57 15.14
CA ALA A 96 17.75 17.02 16.16
C ALA A 96 16.47 17.64 15.53
N ALA A 97 16.61 18.41 14.46
CA ALA A 97 15.49 19.00 13.74
C ALA A 97 14.68 17.94 12.98
N ALA A 98 15.36 16.99 12.31
CA ALA A 98 14.74 15.86 11.66
C ALA A 98 13.92 15.00 12.63
N ALA A 99 14.48 14.68 13.80
CA ALA A 99 13.78 13.92 14.85
C ALA A 99 12.57 14.70 15.41
N ALA A 100 12.71 16.01 15.69
CA ALA A 100 11.63 16.86 16.17
C ALA A 100 10.46 16.96 15.14
N ALA A 101 10.80 16.89 13.85
CA ALA A 101 9.82 16.88 12.75
C ALA A 101 9.22 15.48 12.49
N GLY A 102 9.58 14.47 13.29
CA GLY A 102 9.06 13.10 13.16
C GLY A 102 9.52 12.39 11.87
N MET A 103 10.62 12.84 11.26
CA MET A 103 11.19 12.15 10.10
C MET A 103 11.74 10.79 10.54
N LYS A 104 11.38 9.75 9.80
CA LYS A 104 11.94 8.40 10.00
C LYS A 104 12.63 7.93 8.74
N THR A 105 13.73 7.24 8.94
CA THR A 105 14.54 6.68 7.86
C THR A 105 14.49 5.18 7.87
N GLU A 106 14.63 4.59 6.68
CA GLU A 106 14.80 3.15 6.48
C GLU A 106 15.93 2.89 5.49
N THR A 107 16.33 1.63 5.40
CA THR A 107 17.36 1.19 4.47
C THR A 107 16.70 0.50 3.28
N ALA A 108 17.03 0.95 2.07
CA ALA A 108 16.58 0.30 0.84
C ALA A 108 17.20 -1.09 0.73
N GLY A 109 16.38 -2.10 0.46
CA GLY A 109 16.86 -3.49 0.45
C GLY A 109 15.84 -4.48 -0.07
N PRO A 110 16.14 -5.78 0.04
CA PRO A 110 15.26 -6.82 -0.45
C PRO A 110 13.98 -6.90 0.40
N THR A 111 12.87 -7.14 -0.26
CA THR A 111 11.57 -7.35 0.39
C THR A 111 10.69 -8.26 -0.46
N THR A 112 9.53 -8.63 0.08
CA THR A 112 8.49 -9.34 -0.65
C THR A 112 7.38 -8.35 -0.99
N ILE A 113 7.12 -8.15 -2.27
CA ILE A 113 5.98 -7.38 -2.77
C ILE A 113 4.81 -8.34 -2.96
N ARG A 114 3.67 -8.01 -2.37
CA ARG A 114 2.43 -8.77 -2.50
C ARG A 114 1.59 -8.23 -3.64
N GLU A 115 1.15 -9.11 -4.50
CA GLU A 115 0.15 -8.73 -5.49
C GLU A 115 -1.23 -8.93 -4.88
N LEU A 116 -1.98 -7.84 -4.73
CA LEU A 116 -3.28 -7.80 -4.07
C LEU A 116 -4.40 -7.70 -5.12
N VAL A 117 -5.49 -8.39 -4.85
CA VAL A 117 -6.77 -8.20 -5.55
C VAL A 117 -7.76 -7.62 -4.56
N GLU A 118 -8.22 -6.40 -4.85
CA GLU A 118 -9.21 -5.70 -4.05
C GLU A 118 -10.61 -6.16 -4.42
N LEU A 119 -11.35 -6.62 -3.43
CA LEU A 119 -12.72 -7.09 -3.55
C LEU A 119 -13.63 -6.32 -2.60
N THR A 120 -14.91 -6.29 -2.93
CA THR A 120 -15.95 -5.80 -2.03
C THR A 120 -16.97 -6.89 -1.75
N GLY A 121 -17.61 -6.79 -0.61
CA GLY A 121 -18.63 -7.75 -0.21
C GLY A 121 -19.32 -7.34 1.09
N ALA A 122 -19.88 -8.31 1.79
CA ALA A 122 -20.57 -8.07 3.04
C ALA A 122 -20.34 -9.20 4.04
N VAL A 123 -20.47 -8.87 5.31
CA VAL A 123 -20.57 -9.85 6.38
C VAL A 123 -21.93 -10.55 6.29
N ALA A 124 -21.93 -11.87 6.31
CA ALA A 124 -23.13 -12.71 6.24
C ALA A 124 -23.22 -13.62 7.48
N LEU A 125 -24.41 -14.07 7.77
CA LEU A 125 -24.60 -15.12 8.75
C LEU A 125 -23.92 -16.40 8.27
N ASN A 126 -23.33 -17.16 9.19
CA ASN A 126 -22.91 -18.52 8.91
C ASN A 126 -24.14 -19.43 8.90
N PRO A 127 -24.58 -19.95 7.73
CA PRO A 127 -25.80 -20.74 7.64
C PRO A 127 -25.78 -22.02 8.50
N ASN A 128 -24.57 -22.53 8.80
CA ASN A 128 -24.39 -23.72 9.66
C ASN A 128 -24.66 -23.42 11.14
N LYS A 129 -24.80 -22.14 11.50
CA LYS A 129 -25.02 -21.63 12.84
C LYS A 129 -26.34 -20.87 12.97
N VAL A 130 -27.28 -21.09 12.06
CA VAL A 130 -28.63 -20.50 12.09
C VAL A 130 -29.63 -21.59 12.26
N ALA A 131 -30.55 -21.40 13.22
CA ALA A 131 -31.67 -22.27 13.45
C ALA A 131 -32.99 -21.54 13.25
N ARG A 132 -33.88 -22.11 12.43
CA ARG A 132 -35.26 -21.68 12.30
C ARG A 132 -36.12 -22.60 13.16
N VAL A 133 -36.84 -22.00 14.12
CA VAL A 133 -37.63 -22.72 15.11
C VAL A 133 -39.09 -22.53 14.81
N GLY A 134 -39.78 -23.63 14.57
CA GLY A 134 -41.25 -23.69 14.33
C GLY A 134 -41.98 -24.45 15.42
N ALA A 135 -43.30 -24.49 15.27
CA ALA A 135 -44.16 -25.29 16.15
C ALA A 135 -44.09 -26.79 15.77
N ARG A 136 -43.95 -27.66 16.74
CA ARG A 136 -43.99 -29.11 16.52
C ARG A 136 -45.41 -29.62 16.20
N PHE A 137 -46.42 -28.98 16.79
CA PHE A 137 -47.86 -29.27 16.57
C PHE A 137 -48.58 -27.94 16.31
N PRO A 138 -49.61 -27.92 15.45
CA PRO A 138 -50.38 -26.71 15.21
C PRO A 138 -51.13 -26.28 16.48
N GLY A 139 -51.15 -24.95 16.71
CA GLY A 139 -51.72 -24.42 17.93
C GLY A 139 -51.78 -22.92 17.99
N ILE A 140 -52.09 -22.38 19.15
CA ILE A 140 -52.13 -20.93 19.40
C ILE A 140 -51.01 -20.59 20.37
N VAL A 141 -50.21 -19.54 20.02
CA VAL A 141 -49.18 -19.02 20.91
C VAL A 141 -49.83 -18.35 22.11
N ARG A 142 -49.60 -18.90 23.30
CA ARG A 142 -50.14 -18.40 24.57
C ARG A 142 -49.21 -17.48 25.31
N GLU A 143 -47.90 -17.71 25.17
CA GLU A 143 -46.88 -16.92 25.86
C GLU A 143 -45.65 -16.79 24.95
N VAL A 144 -44.97 -15.63 25.00
CA VAL A 144 -43.70 -15.38 24.35
C VAL A 144 -42.73 -14.92 25.44
N ARG A 145 -41.62 -15.63 25.59
CA ARG A 145 -40.62 -15.38 26.65
C ARG A 145 -39.36 -14.70 26.17
N LYS A 146 -39.05 -14.80 24.88
CA LYS A 146 -37.85 -14.22 24.27
C LYS A 146 -38.22 -13.28 23.16
N GLY A 147 -37.53 -12.12 23.12
CA GLY A 147 -37.62 -11.08 22.09
C GLY A 147 -36.43 -11.06 21.14
N VAL A 148 -36.52 -10.23 20.12
CA VAL A 148 -35.38 -9.97 19.20
C VAL A 148 -34.24 -9.33 19.98
N GLY A 149 -33.03 -9.87 19.80
CA GLY A 149 -31.81 -9.44 20.50
C GLY A 149 -31.53 -10.21 21.80
N ASP A 150 -32.49 -10.98 22.32
CA ASP A 150 -32.28 -11.73 23.56
C ASP A 150 -31.28 -12.87 23.36
N PRO A 151 -30.34 -13.06 24.29
CA PRO A 151 -29.48 -14.23 24.30
C PRO A 151 -30.27 -15.47 24.73
N VAL A 152 -29.96 -16.58 24.10
CA VAL A 152 -30.57 -17.88 24.39
C VAL A 152 -29.54 -18.99 24.49
N ARG A 153 -29.82 -19.99 25.31
CA ARG A 153 -29.08 -21.24 25.38
C ARG A 153 -29.94 -22.39 24.89
N THR A 154 -29.32 -23.42 24.42
CA THR A 154 -29.99 -24.66 24.04
C THR A 154 -30.91 -25.14 25.16
N GLY A 155 -32.17 -25.36 24.82
CA GLY A 155 -33.23 -25.77 25.79
C GLY A 155 -33.99 -24.59 26.44
N ASP A 156 -33.55 -23.32 26.23
CA ASP A 156 -34.34 -22.17 26.73
C ASP A 156 -35.72 -22.13 26.07
N THR A 157 -36.77 -21.94 26.89
CA THR A 157 -38.13 -21.78 26.38
C THR A 157 -38.30 -20.40 25.73
N LEU A 158 -38.59 -20.37 24.42
CA LEU A 158 -38.84 -19.18 23.63
C LEU A 158 -40.30 -18.71 23.69
N ALA A 159 -41.22 -19.66 23.63
CA ALA A 159 -42.67 -19.45 23.68
C ALA A 159 -43.39 -20.68 24.19
N ILE A 160 -44.65 -20.51 24.56
CA ILE A 160 -45.58 -21.62 24.86
C ILE A 160 -46.68 -21.63 23.82
N VAL A 161 -46.91 -22.78 23.19
CA VAL A 161 -47.96 -23.00 22.20
C VAL A 161 -48.96 -24.02 22.80
N GLU A 162 -50.25 -23.69 22.73
CA GLU A 162 -51.32 -24.61 23.08
C GLU A 162 -51.74 -25.36 21.82
N SER A 163 -51.61 -26.68 21.86
CA SER A 163 -51.98 -27.55 20.74
C SER A 163 -53.49 -27.53 20.48
N ASN A 164 -53.89 -27.40 19.22
CA ASN A 164 -55.30 -27.45 18.83
C ASN A 164 -55.97 -28.82 19.08
N GLU A 165 -55.17 -29.89 19.07
CA GLU A 165 -55.71 -31.25 19.26
C GLU A 165 -55.79 -31.60 20.72
N SER A 166 -54.77 -31.38 21.53
CA SER A 166 -54.70 -31.80 22.91
C SER A 166 -55.13 -30.74 23.93
N LEU A 167 -55.23 -29.45 23.47
CA LEU A 167 -55.50 -28.28 24.32
C LEU A 167 -54.47 -28.12 25.44
N ARG A 168 -53.30 -28.73 25.32
CA ARG A 168 -52.21 -28.64 26.27
C ARG A 168 -51.12 -27.70 25.73
N GLY A 169 -50.56 -26.88 26.62
CA GLY A 169 -49.40 -26.05 26.34
C GLY A 169 -48.13 -26.89 26.25
N TYR A 170 -47.28 -26.61 25.25
CA TYR A 170 -45.96 -27.19 25.14
C TYR A 170 -44.94 -26.08 24.83
N PRO A 171 -43.69 -26.20 25.31
CA PRO A 171 -42.67 -25.20 25.07
C PRO A 171 -42.12 -25.31 23.65
N ILE A 172 -41.83 -24.16 23.06
CA ILE A 172 -40.94 -24.02 21.91
C ILE A 172 -39.56 -23.67 22.47
N GLU A 173 -38.56 -24.51 22.23
CA GLU A 173 -37.25 -24.43 22.84
C GLU A 173 -36.19 -24.02 21.80
N ALA A 174 -35.14 -23.33 22.26
CA ALA A 174 -33.98 -22.99 21.44
C ALA A 174 -33.14 -24.25 21.14
N PRO A 175 -32.88 -24.60 19.88
CA PRO A 175 -32.08 -25.78 19.52
C PRO A 175 -30.57 -25.53 19.60
N ILE A 176 -30.13 -24.26 19.62
CA ILE A 176 -28.74 -23.83 19.66
C ILE A 176 -28.56 -22.65 20.62
N ASP A 177 -27.34 -22.46 21.11
CA ASP A 177 -26.95 -21.24 21.79
C ASP A 177 -26.83 -20.09 20.77
N GLY A 178 -27.13 -18.86 21.19
CA GLY A 178 -27.00 -17.71 20.31
C GLY A 178 -27.88 -16.53 20.70
N ALA A 179 -28.33 -15.76 19.71
CA ALA A 179 -29.28 -14.66 19.89
C ALA A 179 -30.49 -14.81 18.97
N VAL A 180 -31.63 -14.32 19.42
CA VAL A 180 -32.85 -14.26 18.60
C VAL A 180 -32.70 -13.17 17.56
N LEU A 181 -32.61 -13.52 16.29
CA LEU A 181 -32.51 -12.57 15.16
C LEU A 181 -33.88 -12.10 14.68
N ALA A 182 -34.85 -13.02 14.66
CA ALA A 182 -36.21 -12.70 14.26
C ALA A 182 -37.22 -13.42 15.19
N ARG A 183 -38.31 -12.74 15.50
CA ARG A 183 -39.44 -13.23 16.22
C ARG A 183 -40.72 -13.00 15.42
N LEU A 184 -41.30 -14.05 14.89
CA LEU A 184 -42.54 -14.03 14.13
C LEU A 184 -43.74 -14.48 15.00
N ALA A 185 -43.46 -15.05 16.18
CA ALA A 185 -44.45 -15.45 17.18
C ALA A 185 -44.97 -14.24 17.96
N ASN A 186 -46.28 -14.06 18.00
CA ASN A 186 -46.97 -13.14 18.90
C ASN A 186 -48.06 -13.88 19.65
N VAL A 187 -48.43 -13.41 20.86
CA VAL A 187 -49.51 -14.01 21.65
C VAL A 187 -50.81 -13.94 20.82
N GLY A 188 -51.52 -15.06 20.76
CA GLY A 188 -52.72 -15.24 19.94
C GLY A 188 -52.45 -15.64 18.47
N HIS A 189 -51.16 -15.65 18.02
CA HIS A 189 -50.80 -16.11 16.69
C HIS A 189 -51.07 -17.61 16.52
N VAL A 190 -51.62 -18.00 15.38
CA VAL A 190 -51.81 -19.39 15.00
C VAL A 190 -50.49 -19.93 14.45
N ALA A 191 -49.88 -20.83 15.23
CA ALA A 191 -48.66 -21.51 14.84
C ALA A 191 -48.98 -22.75 14.00
N ALA A 192 -48.64 -22.68 12.70
CA ALA A 192 -48.67 -23.85 11.81
C ALA A 192 -47.36 -24.65 11.97
N THR A 193 -47.34 -25.92 11.60
CA THR A 193 -46.16 -26.80 11.73
C THR A 193 -45.02 -26.42 10.80
N ASP A 194 -45.29 -25.75 9.70
CA ASP A 194 -44.32 -25.29 8.68
C ASP A 194 -43.92 -23.83 8.86
N ALA A 195 -44.57 -23.11 9.78
CA ALA A 195 -44.30 -21.71 10.05
C ALA A 195 -43.08 -21.51 10.96
N THR A 196 -42.13 -20.71 10.53
CA THR A 196 -41.04 -20.26 11.40
C THR A 196 -41.57 -19.27 12.44
N LEU A 197 -41.34 -19.55 13.71
CA LEU A 197 -41.72 -18.70 14.85
C LEU A 197 -40.55 -17.85 15.36
N PHE A 198 -39.35 -18.40 15.31
CA PHE A 198 -38.11 -17.70 15.69
C PHE A 198 -36.98 -18.06 14.73
N GLU A 199 -36.05 -17.14 14.57
CA GLU A 199 -34.79 -17.38 13.96
C GLU A 199 -33.67 -17.04 14.97
N ILE A 200 -32.78 -17.99 15.21
CA ILE A 200 -31.70 -17.90 16.19
C ILE A 200 -30.41 -18.11 15.47
N ALA A 201 -29.38 -17.31 15.77
CA ALA A 201 -28.05 -17.51 15.26
C ALA A 201 -26.99 -17.46 16.36
N ASP A 202 -26.02 -18.36 16.25
CA ASP A 202 -24.74 -18.24 16.93
C ASP A 202 -23.83 -17.32 16.11
N LEU A 203 -23.60 -16.12 16.63
CA LEU A 203 -22.80 -15.08 16.00
C LEU A 203 -21.31 -15.17 16.36
N SER A 204 -20.86 -16.22 17.05
CA SER A 204 -19.45 -16.40 17.42
C SER A 204 -18.53 -16.55 16.22
N SER A 205 -19.05 -16.90 15.05
CA SER A 205 -18.35 -16.82 13.76
C SER A 205 -19.30 -16.36 12.68
N VAL A 206 -18.78 -15.59 11.74
CA VAL A 206 -19.51 -15.06 10.59
C VAL A 206 -18.82 -15.44 9.29
N TRP A 207 -19.55 -15.37 8.20
CA TRP A 207 -18.97 -15.42 6.88
C TRP A 207 -18.76 -14.01 6.37
N VAL A 208 -17.71 -13.82 5.55
CA VAL A 208 -17.57 -12.67 4.69
C VAL A 208 -17.67 -13.17 3.25
N GLU A 209 -18.68 -12.69 2.53
CA GLU A 209 -18.90 -13.01 1.14
C GLU A 209 -18.40 -11.84 0.29
N LEU A 210 -17.28 -12.06 -0.42
CA LEU A 210 -16.66 -11.12 -1.34
C LEU A 210 -17.01 -11.49 -2.78
N HIS A 211 -16.97 -10.52 -3.68
CA HIS A 211 -17.32 -10.71 -5.08
C HIS A 211 -16.13 -10.40 -5.99
N ALA A 212 -15.68 -11.41 -6.75
CA ALA A 212 -14.64 -11.28 -7.75
C ALA A 212 -15.23 -11.28 -9.17
N PHE A 213 -14.68 -10.44 -10.04
CA PHE A 213 -15.16 -10.27 -11.42
C PHE A 213 -14.07 -10.58 -12.44
N GLY A 214 -14.49 -11.07 -13.60
CA GLY A 214 -13.64 -11.24 -14.78
C GLY A 214 -12.35 -12.01 -14.49
N ARG A 215 -11.20 -11.43 -14.87
CA ARG A 215 -9.88 -12.07 -14.70
C ARG A 215 -9.47 -12.30 -13.24
N ASP A 216 -9.94 -11.45 -12.34
CA ASP A 216 -9.55 -11.52 -10.92
C ASP A 216 -10.13 -12.76 -10.25
N ALA A 217 -11.33 -13.20 -10.65
CA ALA A 217 -11.93 -14.43 -10.15
C ALA A 217 -11.05 -15.68 -10.42
N GLY A 218 -10.36 -15.74 -11.57
CA GLY A 218 -9.46 -16.85 -11.92
C GLY A 218 -8.13 -16.87 -11.15
N ARG A 219 -7.80 -15.78 -10.46
CA ARG A 219 -6.56 -15.63 -9.69
C ARG A 219 -6.72 -16.00 -8.22
N ILE A 220 -7.95 -15.98 -7.72
CA ILE A 220 -8.26 -16.26 -6.32
C ILE A 220 -8.46 -17.76 -6.12
N LYS A 221 -7.83 -18.30 -5.08
CA LYS A 221 -7.88 -19.72 -4.72
C LYS A 221 -8.08 -19.89 -3.22
N PRO A 222 -8.74 -20.99 -2.78
CA PRO A 222 -8.76 -21.35 -1.37
C PRO A 222 -7.36 -21.44 -0.79
N GLY A 223 -7.20 -21.00 0.46
CA GLY A 223 -5.93 -20.97 1.17
C GLY A 223 -5.15 -19.65 1.05
N GLN A 224 -5.54 -18.74 0.17
CA GLN A 224 -4.88 -17.43 0.05
C GLN A 224 -5.21 -16.53 1.24
N PRO A 225 -4.22 -15.77 1.76
CA PRO A 225 -4.45 -14.77 2.79
C PRO A 225 -5.32 -13.61 2.29
N VAL A 226 -6.17 -13.10 3.16
CA VAL A 226 -7.01 -11.94 2.89
C VAL A 226 -7.06 -11.02 4.10
N THR A 227 -6.89 -9.74 3.87
CA THR A 227 -7.13 -8.70 4.87
C THR A 227 -8.52 -8.12 4.64
N LEU A 228 -9.32 -8.05 5.68
CA LEU A 228 -10.71 -7.59 5.65
C LEU A 228 -10.86 -6.32 6.47
N GLU A 229 -11.58 -5.36 5.92
CA GLU A 229 -11.84 -4.07 6.55
C GLU A 229 -13.28 -3.63 6.26
N PRO A 230 -14.10 -3.31 7.29
CA PRO A 230 -15.38 -2.64 7.07
C PRO A 230 -15.18 -1.30 6.39
N LEU A 231 -16.13 -0.86 5.56
CA LEU A 231 -16.00 0.40 4.81
C LEU A 231 -15.95 1.65 5.70
N ASP A 232 -16.32 1.53 6.96
CA ASP A 232 -16.21 2.60 7.97
C ASP A 232 -14.83 2.67 8.65
N GLY A 233 -13.91 1.75 8.33
CA GLY A 233 -12.54 1.71 8.85
C GLY A 233 -12.43 1.37 10.34
N THR A 234 -13.49 0.87 10.97
CA THR A 234 -13.56 0.65 12.44
C THR A 234 -12.80 -0.57 12.92
N ALA A 235 -12.49 -1.52 12.05
CA ALA A 235 -11.81 -2.77 12.38
C ALA A 235 -10.99 -3.28 11.20
N GLN A 236 -10.01 -4.13 11.50
CA GLN A 236 -9.28 -4.90 10.50
C GLN A 236 -9.15 -6.33 10.99
N ALA A 237 -9.28 -7.31 10.11
CA ALA A 237 -9.05 -8.71 10.40
C ALA A 237 -8.27 -9.40 9.29
N GLU A 238 -7.41 -10.31 9.70
CA GLU A 238 -6.75 -11.25 8.81
C GLU A 238 -7.60 -12.51 8.69
N GLY A 239 -7.70 -13.04 7.48
CA GLY A 239 -8.45 -14.26 7.21
C GLY A 239 -7.79 -15.09 6.12
N ILE A 240 -8.43 -16.19 5.79
CA ILE A 240 -8.01 -17.07 4.69
C ILE A 240 -9.23 -17.32 3.81
N VAL A 241 -9.07 -17.28 2.52
CA VAL A 241 -10.08 -17.67 1.55
C VAL A 241 -10.43 -19.14 1.80
N ASP A 242 -11.63 -19.40 2.31
CA ASP A 242 -12.13 -20.76 2.64
C ASP A 242 -12.75 -21.43 1.41
N PHE A 243 -13.46 -20.66 0.58
CA PHE A 243 -14.16 -21.18 -0.57
C PHE A 243 -14.21 -20.18 -1.72
N VAL A 244 -14.09 -20.68 -2.93
CA VAL A 244 -14.29 -19.95 -4.18
C VAL A 244 -15.40 -20.66 -4.95
N SER A 245 -16.46 -19.94 -5.31
CA SER A 245 -17.58 -20.54 -6.04
C SER A 245 -17.12 -21.10 -7.39
N PRO A 246 -17.50 -22.34 -7.74
CA PRO A 246 -17.20 -22.91 -9.05
C PRO A 246 -17.99 -22.31 -10.22
N HIS A 247 -18.96 -21.45 -9.92
CA HIS A 247 -19.81 -20.77 -10.92
C HIS A 247 -19.92 -19.28 -10.58
N ALA A 248 -20.08 -18.47 -11.61
CA ALA A 248 -20.45 -17.08 -11.45
C ALA A 248 -21.98 -16.94 -11.39
N GLU A 249 -22.46 -15.97 -10.64
CA GLU A 249 -23.86 -15.62 -10.60
C GLU A 249 -24.33 -15.07 -11.95
N ALA A 250 -25.48 -15.53 -12.44
CA ALA A 250 -25.90 -15.25 -13.81
C ALA A 250 -26.14 -13.77 -14.10
N LEU A 251 -26.65 -13.00 -13.13
CA LEU A 251 -26.98 -11.59 -13.31
C LEU A 251 -25.77 -10.67 -13.12
N SER A 252 -25.02 -10.89 -12.07
CA SER A 252 -23.86 -10.04 -11.71
C SER A 252 -22.56 -10.44 -12.39
N GLN A 253 -22.46 -11.70 -12.88
CA GLN A 253 -21.21 -12.32 -13.36
C GLN A 253 -20.11 -12.35 -12.29
N ALA A 254 -20.50 -12.21 -11.03
CA ALA A 254 -19.60 -12.28 -9.88
C ALA A 254 -19.37 -13.73 -9.46
N THR A 255 -18.12 -14.04 -9.13
CA THR A 255 -17.74 -15.27 -8.43
C THR A 255 -17.71 -14.97 -6.95
N ALA A 256 -18.49 -15.69 -6.15
CA ALA A 256 -18.50 -15.54 -4.70
C ALA A 256 -17.25 -16.16 -4.08
N ILE A 257 -16.60 -15.38 -3.22
CA ILE A 257 -15.43 -15.76 -2.42
C ILE A 257 -15.84 -15.70 -0.96
N ARG A 258 -15.65 -16.80 -0.23
CA ARG A 258 -15.99 -16.87 1.18
C ARG A 258 -14.76 -16.87 2.07
N VAL A 259 -14.86 -16.12 3.14
CA VAL A 259 -13.92 -16.13 4.26
C VAL A 259 -14.72 -16.40 5.55
N VAL A 260 -14.21 -17.26 6.40
CA VAL A 260 -14.80 -17.50 7.73
C VAL A 260 -14.02 -16.70 8.75
N LEU A 261 -14.72 -15.84 9.52
CA LEU A 261 -14.14 -15.05 10.59
C LEU A 261 -14.64 -15.50 11.96
N ASP A 262 -13.71 -15.56 12.91
CA ASP A 262 -14.06 -15.57 14.34
C ASP A 262 -14.64 -14.21 14.72
N ASN A 263 -15.75 -14.22 15.47
CA ASN A 263 -16.50 -13.04 15.88
C ASN A 263 -16.96 -13.12 17.34
N ALA A 264 -16.13 -13.72 18.20
CA ALA A 264 -16.46 -13.86 19.63
C ALA A 264 -16.69 -12.52 20.33
N ASP A 265 -16.09 -11.44 19.83
CA ASP A 265 -16.24 -10.07 20.33
C ASP A 265 -17.43 -9.30 19.71
N GLY A 266 -18.12 -9.87 18.73
CA GLY A 266 -19.30 -9.29 18.07
C GLY A 266 -19.07 -8.08 17.20
N ARG A 267 -17.80 -7.81 16.81
CA ARG A 267 -17.45 -6.63 15.97
C ARG A 267 -17.94 -6.75 14.53
N TRP A 268 -17.97 -7.97 13.99
CA TRP A 268 -18.38 -8.24 12.61
C TRP A 268 -19.88 -8.51 12.57
N ARG A 269 -20.67 -7.48 12.26
CA ARG A 269 -22.13 -7.58 12.23
C ARG A 269 -22.60 -8.01 10.84
N PRO A 270 -23.44 -9.06 10.71
CA PRO A 270 -24.07 -9.43 9.44
C PRO A 270 -24.78 -8.23 8.81
N GLY A 271 -24.61 -8.06 7.49
CA GLY A 271 -25.13 -6.93 6.71
C GLY A 271 -24.16 -5.77 6.53
N VAL A 272 -23.05 -5.71 7.25
CA VAL A 272 -22.04 -4.65 7.08
C VAL A 272 -21.20 -4.92 5.82
N PHE A 273 -21.01 -3.88 5.00
CA PHE A 273 -20.15 -3.95 3.83
C PHE A 273 -18.66 -3.89 4.21
N VAL A 274 -17.87 -4.67 3.47
CA VAL A 274 -16.42 -4.81 3.70
C VAL A 274 -15.64 -4.73 2.42
N ARG A 275 -14.37 -4.31 2.54
CA ARG A 275 -13.33 -4.50 1.53
C ARG A 275 -12.48 -5.69 1.94
N GLY A 276 -12.09 -6.50 0.96
CA GLY A 276 -11.16 -7.61 1.15
C GLY A 276 -9.99 -7.49 0.18
N SER A 277 -8.76 -7.48 0.70
CA SER A 277 -7.53 -7.47 -0.08
C SER A 277 -6.93 -8.87 -0.07
N VAL A 278 -7.13 -9.62 -1.14
CA VAL A 278 -6.64 -11.01 -1.28
C VAL A 278 -5.23 -11.01 -1.85
N THR A 279 -4.28 -11.64 -1.14
CA THR A 279 -2.93 -11.85 -1.67
C THR A 279 -2.94 -12.99 -2.68
N VAL A 280 -2.79 -12.66 -3.96
CA VAL A 280 -2.86 -13.65 -5.06
C VAL A 280 -1.49 -14.12 -5.54
N ALA A 281 -0.44 -13.34 -5.29
CA ALA A 281 0.94 -13.70 -5.55
C ALA A 281 1.89 -12.94 -4.61
N GLU A 282 3.08 -13.51 -4.41
CA GLU A 282 4.18 -12.86 -3.71
C GLU A 282 5.42 -12.91 -4.61
N LYS A 283 6.12 -11.78 -4.73
CA LYS A 283 7.35 -11.64 -5.50
C LYS A 283 8.46 -11.13 -4.60
N GLN A 284 9.52 -11.89 -4.44
CA GLN A 284 10.74 -11.36 -3.83
C GLN A 284 11.44 -10.43 -4.80
N VAL A 285 11.76 -9.23 -4.34
CA VAL A 285 12.48 -8.21 -5.10
C VAL A 285 13.79 -7.88 -4.40
N PRO A 286 14.88 -7.66 -5.15
CA PRO A 286 16.19 -7.40 -4.57
C PRO A 286 16.30 -6.02 -3.93
N LEU A 287 15.43 -5.08 -4.35
CA LEU A 287 15.46 -3.71 -3.90
C LEU A 287 14.06 -3.12 -3.87
N ALA A 288 13.68 -2.56 -2.75
CA ALA A 288 12.44 -1.83 -2.57
C ALA A 288 12.59 -0.70 -1.56
N VAL A 289 11.65 0.22 -1.59
CA VAL A 289 11.48 1.31 -0.63
C VAL A 289 10.04 1.32 -0.12
N LYS A 290 9.81 1.90 1.08
CA LYS A 290 8.45 2.17 1.54
C LYS A 290 7.75 3.17 0.63
N SER A 291 6.51 2.87 0.25
CA SER A 291 5.69 3.75 -0.60
C SER A 291 5.43 5.12 0.06
N SER A 292 5.40 5.17 1.40
CA SER A 292 5.26 6.42 2.17
C SER A 292 6.45 7.39 2.03
N GLY A 293 7.64 6.88 1.68
CA GLY A 293 8.84 7.68 1.43
C GLY A 293 8.86 8.34 0.05
N LEU A 294 8.04 7.83 -0.88
CA LEU A 294 8.00 8.33 -2.25
C LEU A 294 7.39 9.74 -2.31
N GLN A 295 8.06 10.63 -3.05
CA GLN A 295 7.60 11.98 -3.32
C GLN A 295 7.66 12.29 -4.81
N ARG A 296 6.80 13.18 -5.27
CA ARG A 296 6.96 13.78 -6.60
C ARG A 296 7.82 15.04 -6.47
N PHE A 297 8.93 15.04 -7.17
CA PHE A 297 9.84 16.20 -7.25
C PHE A 297 10.09 16.52 -8.70
N ARG A 298 9.68 17.73 -9.16
CA ARG A 298 9.60 18.08 -10.57
C ARG A 298 8.78 17.01 -11.33
N ASP A 299 9.34 16.42 -12.37
CA ASP A 299 8.67 15.39 -13.20
C ASP A 299 8.96 13.95 -12.75
N PHE A 300 9.75 13.76 -11.69
CA PHE A 300 10.22 12.45 -11.26
C PHE A 300 9.55 11.99 -9.94
N THR A 301 9.46 10.69 -9.78
CA THR A 301 9.19 10.07 -8.48
C THR A 301 10.51 9.79 -7.78
N VAL A 302 10.65 10.25 -6.55
CA VAL A 302 11.91 10.28 -5.83
C VAL A 302 11.77 9.77 -4.41
N VAL A 303 12.91 9.40 -3.80
CA VAL A 303 13.13 9.39 -2.36
C VAL A 303 14.27 10.33 -2.01
N PHE A 304 14.41 10.66 -0.73
CA PHE A 304 15.53 11.46 -0.24
C PHE A 304 16.51 10.55 0.50
N ALA A 305 17.67 10.28 -0.12
CA ALA A 305 18.74 9.52 0.49
C ALA A 305 19.41 10.35 1.59
N GLN A 306 19.75 9.71 2.72
CA GLN A 306 20.40 10.33 3.87
C GLN A 306 21.87 9.95 3.95
N PHE A 307 22.72 10.94 4.23
CA PHE A 307 24.16 10.81 4.50
C PHE A 307 24.53 11.72 5.67
N GLY A 308 24.41 11.20 6.92
CA GLY A 308 24.51 12.04 8.12
C GLY A 308 23.38 13.06 8.16
N ASP A 309 23.71 14.35 8.23
CA ASP A 309 22.74 15.45 8.22
C ASP A 309 22.39 15.95 6.80
N MET A 310 23.01 15.37 5.77
CA MET A 310 22.75 15.71 4.38
C MET A 310 21.68 14.81 3.76
N TYR A 311 20.77 15.41 3.02
CA TYR A 311 19.70 14.73 2.28
C TYR A 311 19.78 15.10 0.80
N GLU A 312 19.64 14.10 -0.04
CA GLU A 312 19.76 14.27 -1.50
C GLU A 312 18.68 13.50 -2.24
N VAL A 313 18.09 14.14 -3.25
CA VAL A 313 17.12 13.52 -4.17
C VAL A 313 17.73 12.29 -4.85
N ARG A 314 16.96 11.21 -4.90
CA ARG A 314 17.20 10.04 -5.74
C ARG A 314 15.99 9.81 -6.62
N MET A 315 16.15 10.03 -7.91
CA MET A 315 15.13 9.71 -8.92
C MET A 315 15.06 8.20 -9.07
N LEU A 316 13.86 7.65 -9.02
CA LEU A 316 13.65 6.19 -8.99
C LEU A 316 12.96 5.71 -10.25
N ASP A 317 13.50 4.62 -10.80
CA ASP A 317 12.76 3.74 -11.71
C ASP A 317 12.01 2.72 -10.87
N LEU A 318 10.68 2.70 -10.98
CA LEU A 318 9.82 1.90 -10.12
C LEU A 318 9.24 0.69 -10.85
N GLY A 319 9.11 -0.41 -10.11
CA GLY A 319 8.46 -1.63 -10.54
C GLY A 319 7.10 -1.86 -9.86
N ALA A 320 6.86 -3.08 -9.38
CA ALA A 320 5.64 -3.47 -8.70
C ALA A 320 5.50 -2.81 -7.33
N SER A 321 4.26 -2.59 -6.88
CA SER A 321 3.95 -2.05 -5.55
C SER A 321 2.77 -2.78 -4.93
N ASP A 322 2.80 -2.94 -3.61
CA ASP A 322 1.69 -3.47 -2.81
C ASP A 322 1.02 -2.39 -1.93
N GLY A 323 1.34 -1.12 -2.20
CA GLY A 323 0.87 0.02 -1.40
C GLY A 323 1.72 0.29 -0.15
N THR A 324 2.40 -0.70 0.42
CA THR A 324 3.31 -0.56 1.55
C THR A 324 4.75 -0.40 1.08
N HIS A 325 5.18 -1.25 0.15
CA HIS A 325 6.50 -1.21 -0.47
C HIS A 325 6.38 -1.09 -1.98
N THR A 326 7.36 -0.46 -2.60
CA THR A 326 7.48 -0.33 -4.04
C THR A 326 8.85 -0.83 -4.49
N GLU A 327 8.86 -1.74 -5.46
CA GLU A 327 10.08 -2.25 -6.10
C GLU A 327 10.83 -1.11 -6.78
N VAL A 328 12.14 -1.10 -6.62
CA VAL A 328 13.03 -0.14 -7.27
C VAL A 328 13.89 -0.87 -8.28
N LEU A 329 13.82 -0.44 -9.53
CA LEU A 329 14.59 -0.98 -10.66
C LEU A 329 15.90 -0.22 -10.86
N GLY A 330 15.96 1.05 -10.39
CA GLY A 330 17.12 1.91 -10.45
C GLY A 330 16.94 3.20 -9.65
N GLY A 331 18.05 3.93 -9.41
CA GLY A 331 18.06 5.25 -8.78
C GLY A 331 18.51 5.29 -7.33
N ILE A 332 18.50 4.17 -6.59
CA ILE A 332 19.07 4.06 -5.25
C ILE A 332 19.84 2.75 -5.12
N GLU A 333 20.85 2.71 -4.28
CA GLU A 333 21.68 1.52 -4.07
C GLU A 333 21.13 0.66 -2.90
N PRO A 334 21.27 -0.69 -2.97
CA PRO A 334 20.98 -1.54 -1.82
C PRO A 334 21.82 -1.13 -0.61
N GLY A 335 21.19 -1.05 0.57
CA GLY A 335 21.85 -0.59 1.81
C GLY A 335 21.85 0.93 2.01
N GLN A 336 21.39 1.72 1.04
CA GLN A 336 21.27 3.17 1.18
C GLN A 336 20.12 3.53 2.13
N THR A 337 20.42 4.38 3.12
CA THR A 337 19.40 4.97 4.00
C THR A 337 18.64 6.06 3.28
N TYR A 338 17.33 6.10 3.45
CA TYR A 338 16.42 7.10 2.87
C TYR A 338 15.32 7.49 3.85
N VAL A 339 14.67 8.63 3.64
CA VAL A 339 13.55 9.10 4.46
C VAL A 339 12.28 8.38 4.05
N ALA A 340 11.74 7.56 4.95
CA ALA A 340 10.55 6.73 4.74
C ALA A 340 9.25 7.38 5.23
N GLU A 341 9.32 8.24 6.28
CA GLU A 341 8.16 8.96 6.80
C GLU A 341 8.47 10.46 6.91
N ASN A 342 7.47 11.31 6.63
CA ASN A 342 7.57 12.76 6.61
C ASN A 342 8.62 13.31 5.60
N SER A 343 8.84 12.59 4.53
CA SER A 343 9.79 12.94 3.45
C SER A 343 9.46 14.28 2.75
N PHE A 344 8.21 14.73 2.80
CA PHE A 344 7.77 16.02 2.28
C PHE A 344 8.49 17.21 2.90
N LEU A 345 9.00 17.07 4.12
CA LEU A 345 9.77 18.13 4.81
C LEU A 345 11.10 18.38 4.12
N VAL A 346 11.79 17.32 3.69
CA VAL A 346 13.03 17.44 2.91
C VAL A 346 12.76 18.12 1.57
N LYS A 347 11.66 17.71 0.90
CA LYS A 347 11.22 18.35 -0.34
C LYS A 347 11.02 19.85 -0.17
N ALA A 348 10.27 20.25 0.86
CA ALA A 348 9.97 21.66 1.14
C ALA A 348 11.25 22.50 1.42
N ASP A 349 12.23 21.91 2.11
CA ASP A 349 13.49 22.60 2.40
C ASP A 349 14.34 22.77 1.16
N ILE A 350 14.43 21.76 0.29
CA ILE A 350 15.12 21.86 -1.01
C ILE A 350 14.47 22.91 -1.90
N GLU A 351 13.14 22.93 -2.01
CA GLU A 351 12.41 23.91 -2.84
C GLU A 351 12.60 25.35 -2.34
N LYS A 352 12.65 25.53 -1.01
CA LYS A 352 12.94 26.82 -0.40
C LYS A 352 14.37 27.31 -0.71
N SER A 353 15.36 26.44 -0.63
CA SER A 353 16.76 26.78 -0.93
C SER A 353 16.97 27.12 -2.41
N GLY A 354 16.29 26.39 -3.32
CA GLY A 354 16.31 26.67 -4.76
C GLY A 354 15.75 28.03 -5.13
N ALA A 355 14.64 28.44 -4.50
CA ALA A 355 14.01 29.74 -4.74
C ALA A 355 14.87 30.94 -4.27
N SER A 356 15.87 30.72 -3.42
CA SER A 356 16.78 31.78 -2.96
C SER A 356 18.00 32.02 -3.86
N HIS A 357 18.22 31.19 -4.88
CA HIS A 357 19.35 31.32 -5.82
C HIS A 357 18.99 31.98 -7.17
N ASP A 358 17.70 32.25 -7.42
CA ASP A 358 17.19 32.89 -8.65
C ASP A 358 17.04 34.44 -8.53
N HIS A 359 17.88 35.12 -7.71
CA HIS A 359 17.88 36.59 -7.57
C HIS A 359 19.27 37.19 -7.91
#